data_09009add796365f317e24609ee0a3625
#
_entry.id   09009add796365f317e24609ee0a3625
#
_cell.length_a   1.000
_cell.length_b   1.000
_cell.length_c   1.000
_cell.angle_alpha   90.00
_cell.angle_beta   90.00
_cell.angle_gamma   90.00
#
_symmetry.space_group_name_H-M   'P 1'
#
loop_
_entity.id
_entity.type
_entity.pdbx_description
1 polymer ?
#
loop_
_entity_poly.entity_id
_entity_poly.type
_entity_poly.pdbx_seq_one_letter_code
_entity_poly.pdbx_strand_id
1 'polypeptide(L)'
;MIDFVLQNLEYVLSGVPLLVILYNSITIAGGDQIVTLERRWFGRQMPDGRTVALGHEVGVQARVLGPGFHFLLPFIYRTTKHRFLVIPSNQVGVVRAITGAPIPSGNYMAKSIACDLFQDGEAFLRNGGEKGPQLAILPEGEYKINPALFEITIVDAIMIDDNEVGYVEAIAGQPVTRAGGNFGSPVVCDNFQDAQAFIDNGGQKGPQISFLTPGFYRINTILFRIEKRPITEIKGGQVGLVEATDGARIPEGRLLALKVQGHNSFYDGEAFIKNGGEKGRQLDVL
;
A
#
# COMPACT_ATOMS: atom_id res chain seq x y z
N MET A 1 -35.36 -51.52 23.51
CA MET A 1 -34.63 -50.46 22.81
C MET A 1 -35.18 -50.26 21.39
N ILE A 2 -35.34 -51.29 20.58
CA ILE A 2 -35.90 -51.22 19.22
C ILE A 2 -37.32 -50.69 19.21
N ASP A 3 -38.20 -51.26 20.11
CA ASP A 3 -39.60 -50.83 20.22
C ASP A 3 -39.75 -49.36 20.64
N PHE A 4 -38.87 -48.82 21.50
CA PHE A 4 -38.86 -47.41 21.86
C PHE A 4 -38.48 -46.53 20.67
N VAL A 5 -37.52 -46.96 19.84
CA VAL A 5 -37.14 -46.23 18.63
C VAL A 5 -38.26 -46.27 17.59
N LEU A 6 -38.94 -47.38 17.43
CA LEU A 6 -40.09 -47.52 16.49
C LEU A 6 -41.31 -46.70 16.95
N GLN A 7 -41.58 -46.63 18.23
CA GLN A 7 -42.67 -45.81 18.81
C GLN A 7 -42.41 -44.30 18.71
N ASN A 8 -41.11 -43.90 18.66
CA ASN A 8 -40.70 -42.50 18.56
C ASN A 8 -40.03 -42.17 17.24
N LEU A 9 -40.28 -42.96 16.21
CA LEU A 9 -39.60 -42.85 14.91
C LEU A 9 -39.75 -41.46 14.28
N GLU A 10 -40.88 -40.80 14.44
CA GLU A 10 -41.16 -39.46 13.94
C GLU A 10 -40.23 -38.41 14.59
N TYR A 11 -39.99 -38.52 15.90
CA TYR A 11 -39.11 -37.65 16.66
C TYR A 11 -37.65 -37.91 16.35
N VAL A 12 -37.28 -39.16 16.07
CA VAL A 12 -35.90 -39.52 15.65
C VAL A 12 -35.64 -39.01 14.23
N LEU A 13 -36.60 -39.21 13.32
CA LEU A 13 -36.47 -38.78 11.94
C LEU A 13 -36.42 -37.25 11.76
N SER A 14 -37.12 -36.50 12.64
CA SER A 14 -37.11 -35.03 12.60
C SER A 14 -36.06 -34.40 13.52
N GLY A 15 -35.83 -34.97 14.69
CA GLY A 15 -34.96 -34.41 15.72
C GLY A 15 -33.46 -34.56 15.39
N VAL A 16 -33.03 -35.72 14.86
CA VAL A 16 -31.63 -35.96 14.54
C VAL A 16 -31.14 -35.04 13.42
N PRO A 17 -31.84 -34.88 12.28
CA PRO A 17 -31.42 -33.90 11.25
C PRO A 17 -31.42 -32.48 11.78
N LEU A 18 -32.36 -32.07 12.60
CA LEU A 18 -32.42 -30.74 13.21
C LEU A 18 -31.17 -30.50 14.09
N LEU A 19 -30.79 -31.45 14.93
CA LEU A 19 -29.60 -31.36 15.78
C LEU A 19 -28.33 -31.29 14.94
N VAL A 20 -28.21 -32.05 13.84
CA VAL A 20 -27.11 -32.01 12.91
C VAL A 20 -27.02 -30.64 12.24
N ILE A 21 -28.13 -30.08 11.82
CA ILE A 21 -28.18 -28.72 11.23
C ILE A 21 -27.73 -27.70 12.27
N LEU A 22 -28.27 -27.73 13.49
CA LEU A 22 -27.91 -26.80 14.57
C LEU A 22 -26.40 -26.89 14.91
N TYR A 23 -25.86 -28.10 15.02
CA TYR A 23 -24.46 -28.33 15.32
C TYR A 23 -23.56 -27.75 14.21
N ASN A 24 -23.89 -28.00 12.94
CA ASN A 24 -23.16 -27.47 11.80
C ASN A 24 -23.39 -25.98 11.56
N SER A 25 -24.41 -25.35 12.22
CA SER A 25 -24.65 -23.92 12.14
C SER A 25 -23.73 -23.11 13.05
N ILE A 26 -23.01 -23.77 13.95
CA ILE A 26 -22.12 -23.11 14.89
C ILE A 26 -20.71 -23.03 14.31
N THR A 27 -20.22 -21.81 14.15
CA THR A 27 -18.83 -21.54 13.77
C THR A 27 -18.17 -20.72 14.87
N ILE A 28 -17.12 -21.23 15.47
CA ILE A 28 -16.34 -20.55 16.50
C ILE A 28 -14.99 -20.14 15.88
N ALA A 29 -14.69 -18.85 15.92
CA ALA A 29 -13.38 -18.31 15.55
C ALA A 29 -12.54 -18.08 16.80
N GLY A 30 -11.28 -18.54 16.78
CA GLY A 30 -10.29 -18.25 17.82
C GLY A 30 -9.95 -16.78 17.92
N GLY A 31 -9.20 -16.39 18.95
CA GLY A 31 -8.84 -14.98 19.22
C GLY A 31 -7.98 -14.35 18.13
N ASP A 32 -7.24 -15.17 17.38
CA ASP A 32 -6.33 -14.80 16.30
C ASP A 32 -6.88 -15.13 14.88
N GLN A 33 -8.19 -15.42 14.80
CA GLN A 33 -8.82 -15.90 13.56
C GLN A 33 -9.92 -15.00 13.07
N ILE A 34 -10.04 -14.95 11.74
CA ILE A 34 -11.22 -14.47 11.01
C ILE A 34 -11.92 -15.61 10.30
N VAL A 35 -13.19 -15.43 10.01
CA VAL A 35 -13.97 -16.34 9.19
C VAL A 35 -14.43 -15.60 7.93
N THR A 36 -14.02 -16.11 6.77
CA THR A 36 -14.56 -15.69 5.48
C THR A 36 -15.83 -16.47 5.17
N LEU A 37 -16.75 -15.84 4.51
CA LEU A 37 -18.08 -16.35 4.18
C LEU A 37 -18.23 -16.49 2.67
N GLU A 38 -18.76 -17.62 2.23
CA GLU A 38 -19.25 -17.80 0.87
C GLU A 38 -20.76 -18.08 0.94
N ARG A 39 -21.58 -17.17 0.40
CA ARG A 39 -23.02 -17.38 0.31
C ARG A 39 -23.34 -18.19 -0.93
N ARG A 40 -23.97 -19.37 -0.75
CA ARG A 40 -24.27 -20.31 -1.84
C ARG A 40 -25.69 -20.18 -2.39
N TRP A 41 -26.64 -19.90 -1.51
CA TRP A 41 -28.06 -19.94 -1.81
C TRP A 41 -28.81 -18.72 -1.27
N PHE A 42 -30.00 -18.46 -1.83
CA PHE A 42 -30.92 -17.42 -1.37
C PHE A 42 -30.33 -16.00 -1.36
N GLY A 43 -29.59 -15.64 -2.42
CA GLY A 43 -29.01 -14.32 -2.61
C GLY A 43 -29.30 -13.74 -3.99
N ARG A 44 -28.99 -12.46 -4.17
CA ARG A 44 -28.99 -11.81 -5.48
C ARG A 44 -27.75 -12.27 -6.26
N GLN A 45 -27.88 -12.28 -7.57
CA GLN A 45 -26.71 -12.49 -8.43
C GLN A 45 -25.75 -11.30 -8.30
N MET A 46 -24.46 -11.58 -8.24
CA MET A 46 -23.43 -10.57 -8.19
C MET A 46 -23.32 -9.87 -9.56
N PRO A 47 -23.16 -8.53 -9.61
CA PRO A 47 -22.92 -7.81 -10.85
C PRO A 47 -21.68 -8.31 -11.61
N ASP A 48 -21.74 -8.26 -12.94
CA ASP A 48 -20.62 -8.63 -13.77
C ASP A 48 -19.37 -7.81 -13.47
N GLY A 49 -18.20 -8.46 -13.53
CA GLY A 49 -16.90 -7.83 -13.27
C GLY A 49 -16.47 -7.78 -11.82
N ARG A 50 -17.32 -8.15 -10.85
CA ARG A 50 -16.93 -8.34 -9.45
C ARG A 50 -16.67 -9.81 -9.15
N THR A 51 -15.68 -10.06 -8.30
CA THR A 51 -15.34 -11.40 -7.80
C THR A 51 -15.70 -11.61 -6.33
N VAL A 52 -16.07 -10.53 -5.62
CA VAL A 52 -16.43 -10.53 -4.20
C VAL A 52 -17.81 -9.88 -4.03
N ALA A 53 -18.66 -10.56 -3.29
CA ALA A 53 -20.07 -10.22 -3.08
C ALA A 53 -20.27 -9.25 -1.92
N LEU A 54 -21.27 -8.38 -2.05
CA LEU A 54 -21.69 -7.44 -1.03
C LEU A 54 -23.06 -7.84 -0.42
N GLY A 55 -23.14 -7.83 0.90
CA GLY A 55 -24.39 -8.01 1.62
C GLY A 55 -25.10 -9.33 1.31
N HIS A 56 -26.20 -9.28 0.55
CA HIS A 56 -27.02 -10.45 0.23
C HIS A 56 -26.75 -11.08 -1.14
N GLU A 57 -25.65 -10.75 -1.77
CA GLU A 57 -25.26 -11.37 -3.06
C GLU A 57 -24.66 -12.77 -2.85
N VAL A 58 -24.85 -13.64 -3.85
CA VAL A 58 -24.23 -14.98 -3.87
C VAL A 58 -22.77 -14.86 -4.22
N GLY A 59 -21.90 -15.61 -3.55
CA GLY A 59 -20.47 -15.63 -3.75
C GLY A 59 -19.69 -15.38 -2.45
N VAL A 60 -18.38 -15.25 -2.61
CA VAL A 60 -17.47 -14.93 -1.49
C VAL A 60 -17.76 -13.51 -1.01
N GLN A 61 -18.05 -13.37 0.28
CA GLN A 61 -18.47 -12.09 0.87
C GLN A 61 -17.27 -11.18 1.16
N ALA A 62 -17.44 -9.88 0.95
CA ALA A 62 -16.44 -8.87 1.27
C ALA A 62 -16.18 -8.77 2.78
N ARG A 63 -17.24 -8.91 3.59
CA ARG A 63 -17.11 -8.88 5.05
C ARG A 63 -16.45 -10.14 5.59
N VAL A 64 -15.73 -9.99 6.67
CA VAL A 64 -15.20 -11.08 7.49
C VAL A 64 -15.86 -11.07 8.87
N LEU A 65 -15.93 -12.23 9.51
CA LEU A 65 -16.34 -12.32 10.91
C LEU A 65 -15.08 -12.41 11.78
N GLY A 66 -15.06 -11.62 12.84
CA GLY A 66 -13.97 -11.64 13.82
C GLY A 66 -14.04 -12.83 14.78
N PRO A 67 -13.17 -12.85 15.81
CA PRO A 67 -13.21 -13.84 16.87
C PRO A 67 -14.57 -13.90 17.57
N GLY A 68 -14.95 -15.12 17.96
CA GLY A 68 -16.17 -15.34 18.71
C GLY A 68 -17.08 -16.44 18.14
N PHE A 69 -18.29 -16.46 18.66
CA PHE A 69 -19.32 -17.41 18.29
C PHE A 69 -20.23 -16.84 17.20
N HIS A 70 -20.41 -17.60 16.11
CA HIS A 70 -21.25 -17.21 14.98
C HIS A 70 -22.24 -18.31 14.65
N PHE A 71 -23.51 -17.93 14.49
CA PHE A 71 -24.56 -18.83 14.04
C PHE A 71 -24.82 -18.59 12.55
N LEU A 72 -24.48 -19.60 11.71
CA LEU A 72 -24.54 -19.52 10.25
C LEU A 72 -25.18 -20.81 9.70
N LEU A 73 -26.27 -20.68 8.97
CA LEU A 73 -26.93 -21.86 8.38
C LEU A 73 -26.02 -22.52 7.32
N PRO A 74 -25.66 -23.81 7.50
CA PRO A 74 -24.65 -24.50 6.68
C PRO A 74 -25.06 -24.67 5.22
N PHE A 75 -26.36 -24.63 4.93
CA PHE A 75 -26.86 -24.69 3.55
C PHE A 75 -26.72 -23.35 2.81
N ILE A 76 -26.75 -22.24 3.56
CA ILE A 76 -26.67 -20.89 2.99
C ILE A 76 -25.21 -20.44 2.88
N TYR A 77 -24.42 -20.73 3.91
CA TYR A 77 -23.06 -20.25 4.01
C TYR A 77 -22.05 -21.40 4.12
N ARG A 78 -20.97 -21.27 3.36
CA ARG A 78 -19.72 -21.99 3.59
C ARG A 78 -18.77 -21.05 4.31
N THR A 79 -18.10 -21.54 5.33
CA THR A 79 -17.16 -20.76 6.14
C THR A 79 -15.73 -21.30 5.96
N THR A 80 -14.75 -20.40 5.92
CA THR A 80 -13.33 -20.77 5.95
C THR A 80 -12.65 -19.90 7.00
N LYS A 81 -11.83 -20.52 7.86
CA LYS A 81 -11.08 -19.81 8.90
C LYS A 81 -9.71 -19.45 8.39
N HIS A 82 -9.28 -18.23 8.68
CA HIS A 82 -7.93 -17.72 8.39
C HIS A 82 -7.37 -17.10 9.67
N ARG A 83 -6.05 -17.08 9.81
CA ARG A 83 -5.40 -16.33 10.88
C ARG A 83 -5.37 -14.85 10.54
N PHE A 84 -5.23 -13.99 11.56
CA PHE A 84 -4.91 -12.59 11.35
C PHE A 84 -3.63 -12.45 10.54
N LEU A 85 -3.58 -11.43 9.71
CA LEU A 85 -2.33 -11.00 9.10
C LEU A 85 -1.52 -10.27 10.17
N VAL A 86 -0.32 -10.78 10.45
CA VAL A 86 0.62 -10.15 11.37
C VAL A 86 1.74 -9.52 10.56
N ILE A 87 1.93 -8.21 10.74
CA ILE A 87 3.05 -7.47 10.16
C ILE A 87 4.05 -7.21 11.28
N PRO A 88 5.25 -7.80 11.22
CA PRO A 88 6.28 -7.63 12.23
C PRO A 88 6.77 -6.19 12.34
N SER A 89 7.42 -5.86 13.46
CA SER A 89 8.18 -4.61 13.60
C SER A 89 9.25 -4.50 12.50
N ASN A 90 9.49 -3.30 12.04
CA ASN A 90 10.41 -2.99 10.92
C ASN A 90 9.97 -3.49 9.54
N GLN A 91 8.73 -3.94 9.40
CA GLN A 91 8.15 -4.30 8.10
C GLN A 91 6.88 -3.51 7.82
N VAL A 92 6.49 -3.48 6.58
CA VAL A 92 5.24 -2.87 6.11
C VAL A 92 4.52 -3.83 5.18
N GLY A 93 3.19 -3.79 5.21
CA GLY A 93 2.36 -4.54 4.28
C GLY A 93 1.99 -3.67 3.08
N VAL A 94 2.43 -4.05 1.90
CA VAL A 94 2.03 -3.43 0.64
C VAL A 94 0.79 -4.14 0.13
N VAL A 95 -0.24 -3.35 -0.16
CA VAL A 95 -1.59 -3.87 -0.43
C VAL A 95 -1.91 -3.85 -1.91
N ARG A 96 -2.48 -4.95 -2.40
CA ARG A 96 -3.07 -5.05 -3.73
C ARG A 96 -4.51 -5.54 -3.62
N ALA A 97 -5.46 -4.76 -4.12
CA ALA A 97 -6.86 -5.20 -4.19
C ALA A 97 -7.08 -6.12 -5.41
N ILE A 98 -7.67 -7.29 -5.17
CA ILE A 98 -7.98 -8.30 -6.19
C ILE A 98 -9.22 -7.91 -6.99
N THR A 99 -10.15 -7.19 -6.35
CA THR A 99 -11.39 -6.70 -6.97
C THR A 99 -11.65 -5.24 -6.55
N GLY A 100 -12.49 -4.57 -7.32
CA GLY A 100 -12.82 -3.16 -7.15
C GLY A 100 -13.12 -2.50 -8.48
N ALA A 101 -13.34 -1.20 -8.48
CA ALA A 101 -13.45 -0.40 -9.69
C ALA A 101 -12.12 -0.42 -10.48
N PRO A 102 -12.12 -0.25 -11.80
CA PRO A 102 -10.88 -0.09 -12.55
C PRO A 102 -10.18 1.22 -12.13
N ILE A 103 -8.84 1.19 -12.03
CA ILE A 103 -8.05 2.42 -11.84
C ILE A 103 -8.26 3.32 -13.05
N PRO A 104 -8.53 4.63 -12.87
CA PRO A 104 -8.67 5.58 -13.98
C PRO A 104 -7.45 5.58 -14.90
N SER A 105 -7.71 5.75 -16.21
CA SER A 105 -6.64 5.83 -17.21
C SER A 105 -5.64 6.94 -16.87
N GLY A 106 -4.34 6.59 -16.88
CA GLY A 106 -3.25 7.50 -16.51
C GLY A 106 -2.75 7.34 -15.07
N ASN A 107 -3.51 6.66 -14.21
CA ASN A 107 -3.06 6.33 -12.85
C ASN A 107 -2.51 4.90 -12.81
N TYR A 108 -1.44 4.71 -12.04
CA TYR A 108 -0.82 3.38 -11.81
C TYR A 108 -1.20 2.79 -10.46
N MET A 109 -1.67 3.62 -9.54
CA MET A 109 -2.00 3.25 -8.17
C MET A 109 -3.45 3.64 -7.88
N ALA A 110 -4.10 2.82 -7.07
CA ALA A 110 -5.44 3.08 -6.58
C ALA A 110 -5.40 4.10 -5.43
N LYS A 111 -6.34 5.03 -5.44
CA LYS A 111 -6.48 6.03 -4.37
C LYS A 111 -6.79 5.38 -3.02
N SER A 112 -6.40 6.04 -1.94
CA SER A 112 -6.74 5.61 -0.60
C SER A 112 -8.24 5.74 -0.33
N ILE A 113 -8.83 4.71 0.27
CA ILE A 113 -10.25 4.64 0.62
C ILE A 113 -10.37 4.42 2.12
N ALA A 114 -11.31 5.12 2.76
CA ALA A 114 -11.64 4.88 4.16
C ALA A 114 -12.31 3.49 4.32
N CYS A 115 -11.58 2.51 4.84
CA CYS A 115 -12.00 1.12 5.01
C CYS A 115 -11.29 0.42 6.19
N ASP A 116 -10.99 1.17 7.25
CA ASP A 116 -10.33 0.67 8.46
C ASP A 116 -9.04 -0.11 8.14
N LEU A 117 -8.09 0.50 7.44
CA LEU A 117 -6.86 -0.14 7.00
C LEU A 117 -7.12 -1.50 6.31
N PHE A 118 -8.05 -1.51 5.35
CA PHE A 118 -8.45 -2.68 4.56
C PHE A 118 -9.14 -3.80 5.37
N GLN A 119 -9.46 -3.60 6.65
CA GLN A 119 -10.16 -4.58 7.46
C GLN A 119 -11.67 -4.61 7.17
N ASP A 120 -12.25 -3.48 6.74
CA ASP A 120 -13.64 -3.41 6.27
C ASP A 120 -13.71 -3.51 4.74
N GLY A 121 -13.81 -4.75 4.23
CA GLY A 121 -13.92 -5.00 2.80
C GLY A 121 -15.23 -4.51 2.17
N GLU A 122 -16.33 -4.43 2.94
CA GLU A 122 -17.58 -3.85 2.44
C GLU A 122 -17.47 -2.34 2.27
N ALA A 123 -16.90 -1.63 3.25
CA ALA A 123 -16.64 -0.20 3.14
C ALA A 123 -15.69 0.10 1.96
N PHE A 124 -14.63 -0.70 1.77
CA PHE A 124 -13.74 -0.57 0.63
C PHE A 124 -14.52 -0.57 -0.70
N LEU A 125 -15.34 -1.59 -0.95
CA LEU A 125 -16.09 -1.70 -2.20
C LEU A 125 -17.19 -0.64 -2.33
N ARG A 126 -17.90 -0.29 -1.25
CA ARG A 126 -18.97 0.73 -1.26
C ARG A 126 -18.44 2.14 -1.48
N ASN A 127 -17.26 2.44 -0.95
CA ASN A 127 -16.63 3.74 -1.11
C ASN A 127 -15.86 3.88 -2.43
N GLY A 128 -16.00 2.92 -3.34
CA GLY A 128 -15.39 2.96 -4.67
C GLY A 128 -13.93 2.54 -4.68
N GLY A 129 -13.56 1.57 -3.85
CA GLY A 129 -12.23 0.97 -3.86
C GLY A 129 -11.85 0.44 -5.23
N GLU A 130 -10.63 0.71 -5.66
CA GLU A 130 -10.11 0.38 -6.98
C GLU A 130 -9.28 -0.89 -6.94
N LYS A 131 -9.38 -1.72 -7.98
CA LYS A 131 -8.59 -2.94 -8.15
C LYS A 131 -7.15 -2.60 -8.54
N GLY A 132 -6.18 -3.18 -7.87
CA GLY A 132 -4.75 -3.00 -8.18
C GLY A 132 -3.92 -2.60 -6.96
N PRO A 133 -2.69 -2.13 -7.18
CA PRO A 133 -1.83 -1.66 -6.11
C PRO A 133 -2.44 -0.44 -5.41
N GLN A 134 -2.41 -0.44 -4.08
CA GLN A 134 -2.98 0.62 -3.26
C GLN A 134 -1.90 1.61 -2.82
N LEU A 135 -2.23 2.90 -2.72
CA LEU A 135 -1.32 3.93 -2.17
C LEU A 135 -1.08 3.71 -0.69
N ALA A 136 -2.13 3.38 0.06
CA ALA A 136 -1.99 3.11 1.49
C ALA A 136 -1.26 1.79 1.75
N ILE A 137 -0.42 1.79 2.79
CA ILE A 137 0.29 0.62 3.30
C ILE A 137 -0.23 0.24 4.68
N LEU A 138 0.05 -0.98 5.11
CA LEU A 138 -0.22 -1.45 6.46
C LEU A 138 1.07 -1.34 7.29
N PRO A 139 1.10 -0.55 8.38
CA PRO A 139 2.23 -0.55 9.32
C PRO A 139 2.28 -1.86 10.12
N GLU A 140 3.24 -1.96 11.04
CA GLU A 140 3.30 -3.05 12.02
C GLU A 140 1.98 -3.22 12.78
N GLY A 141 1.54 -4.46 12.99
CA GLY A 141 0.30 -4.75 13.70
C GLY A 141 -0.39 -6.04 13.25
N GLU A 142 -1.57 -6.27 13.81
CA GLU A 142 -2.42 -7.41 13.49
C GLU A 142 -3.69 -6.93 12.77
N TYR A 143 -4.00 -7.56 11.64
CA TYR A 143 -5.08 -7.12 10.77
C TYR A 143 -6.03 -8.26 10.38
N LYS A 144 -7.31 -7.93 10.33
CA LYS A 144 -8.41 -8.84 9.93
C LYS A 144 -8.67 -8.74 8.42
N ILE A 145 -7.70 -9.08 7.61
CA ILE A 145 -7.75 -8.90 6.15
C ILE A 145 -8.51 -10.06 5.49
N ASN A 146 -9.44 -9.72 4.60
CA ASN A 146 -10.10 -10.70 3.74
C ASN A 146 -9.17 -11.10 2.58
N PRO A 147 -8.64 -12.35 2.55
CA PRO A 147 -7.70 -12.78 1.52
C PRO A 147 -8.36 -12.95 0.13
N ALA A 148 -9.68 -12.98 0.05
CA ALA A 148 -10.39 -12.97 -1.22
C ALA A 148 -10.47 -11.56 -1.86
N LEU A 149 -10.22 -10.52 -1.07
CA LEU A 149 -10.31 -9.13 -1.49
C LEU A 149 -8.95 -8.47 -1.64
N PHE A 150 -8.00 -8.81 -0.76
CA PHE A 150 -6.68 -8.20 -0.72
C PHE A 150 -5.56 -9.23 -0.68
N GLU A 151 -4.54 -8.97 -1.48
CA GLU A 151 -3.24 -9.62 -1.44
C GLU A 151 -2.25 -8.67 -0.73
N ILE A 152 -1.57 -9.16 0.28
CA ILE A 152 -0.62 -8.37 1.07
C ILE A 152 0.77 -8.96 0.92
N THR A 153 1.71 -8.14 0.47
CA THR A 153 3.13 -8.48 0.44
C THR A 153 3.82 -7.76 1.58
N ILE A 154 4.43 -8.51 2.48
CA ILE A 154 5.21 -7.95 3.59
C ILE A 154 6.62 -7.67 3.07
N VAL A 155 7.09 -6.44 3.25
CA VAL A 155 8.42 -5.98 2.85
C VAL A 155 9.11 -5.27 4.01
N ASP A 156 10.43 -5.27 4.03
CA ASP A 156 11.18 -4.55 5.05
C ASP A 156 10.99 -3.03 4.88
N ALA A 157 10.85 -2.34 5.99
CA ALA A 157 10.91 -0.89 6.01
C ALA A 157 12.34 -0.40 5.65
N ILE A 158 12.44 0.78 5.08
CA ILE A 158 13.71 1.33 4.62
C ILE A 158 14.45 1.92 5.82
N MET A 159 15.64 1.41 6.09
CA MET A 159 16.57 1.99 7.06
C MET A 159 17.74 2.63 6.30
N ILE A 160 18.05 3.89 6.56
CA ILE A 160 19.21 4.61 6.03
C ILE A 160 20.18 4.79 7.17
N ASP A 161 21.41 4.32 7.00
CA ASP A 161 22.46 4.39 8.02
C ASP A 161 23.13 5.77 8.05
N ASP A 162 23.83 6.10 9.13
CA ASP A 162 24.42 7.43 9.39
C ASP A 162 25.43 7.89 8.30
N ASN A 163 26.00 6.95 7.54
CA ASN A 163 26.96 7.22 6.46
C ASN A 163 26.34 7.05 5.07
N GLU A 164 25.04 6.97 4.99
CA GLU A 164 24.29 6.77 3.74
C GLU A 164 23.23 7.85 3.51
N VAL A 165 22.82 7.97 2.26
CA VAL A 165 21.63 8.70 1.83
C VAL A 165 20.76 7.80 0.96
N GLY A 166 19.45 7.98 1.04
CA GLY A 166 18.48 7.25 0.21
C GLY A 166 18.01 8.11 -0.96
N TYR A 167 18.44 7.79 -2.17
CA TYR A 167 17.89 8.40 -3.38
C TYR A 167 16.53 7.81 -3.68
N VAL A 168 15.55 8.68 -3.94
CA VAL A 168 14.16 8.29 -4.17
C VAL A 168 13.81 8.45 -5.64
N GLU A 169 13.24 7.42 -6.23
CA GLU A 169 12.63 7.45 -7.55
C GLU A 169 11.14 7.11 -7.44
N ALA A 170 10.25 8.01 -7.88
CA ALA A 170 8.82 7.75 -7.94
C ALA A 170 8.47 7.05 -9.27
N ILE A 171 7.81 5.90 -9.18
CA ILE A 171 7.39 5.08 -10.33
C ILE A 171 6.16 5.67 -10.99
N ALA A 172 5.31 6.36 -10.21
CA ALA A 172 4.12 7.04 -10.68
C ALA A 172 4.05 8.46 -10.14
N GLY A 173 3.25 9.29 -10.77
CA GLY A 173 3.10 10.72 -10.49
C GLY A 173 2.92 11.51 -11.77
N GLN A 174 2.86 12.82 -11.66
CA GLN A 174 2.77 13.71 -12.80
C GLN A 174 4.08 13.73 -13.60
N PRO A 175 4.08 14.06 -14.89
CA PRO A 175 5.31 14.27 -15.63
C PRO A 175 6.08 15.48 -15.07
N VAL A 176 7.42 15.42 -15.12
CA VAL A 176 8.25 16.57 -14.79
C VAL A 176 8.00 17.67 -15.83
N THR A 177 7.51 18.83 -15.38
CA THR A 177 7.10 19.94 -16.27
C THR A 177 8.15 21.02 -16.40
N ARG A 178 9.16 21.04 -15.52
CA ARG A 178 10.24 22.03 -15.57
C ARG A 178 11.09 21.84 -16.82
N ALA A 179 11.26 22.91 -17.61
CA ALA A 179 12.04 22.89 -18.83
C ALA A 179 13.50 22.46 -18.57
N GLY A 180 13.91 21.35 -19.16
CA GLY A 180 15.25 20.77 -18.97
C GLY A 180 15.44 20.06 -17.62
N GLY A 181 14.43 19.97 -16.76
CA GLY A 181 14.48 19.28 -15.49
C GLY A 181 14.38 17.76 -15.65
N ASN A 182 15.21 17.04 -14.88
CA ASN A 182 15.21 15.58 -14.84
C ASN A 182 14.65 15.05 -13.52
N PHE A 183 14.56 15.90 -12.50
CA PHE A 183 14.13 15.53 -11.15
C PHE A 183 12.75 16.10 -10.81
N GLY A 184 11.96 15.32 -10.10
CA GLY A 184 10.69 15.76 -9.53
C GLY A 184 10.90 16.84 -8.47
N SER A 185 10.03 17.85 -8.49
CA SER A 185 10.04 18.91 -7.48
C SER A 185 9.62 18.38 -6.10
N PRO A 186 10.17 18.92 -5.02
CA PRO A 186 9.78 18.53 -3.67
C PRO A 186 8.29 18.79 -3.42
N VAL A 187 7.65 17.83 -2.75
CA VAL A 187 6.27 17.93 -2.28
C VAL A 187 6.17 17.49 -0.83
N VAL A 188 5.23 18.02 -0.09
CA VAL A 188 5.00 17.63 1.30
C VAL A 188 4.32 16.26 1.32
N CYS A 189 5.04 15.20 1.77
CA CYS A 189 4.58 13.82 1.80
C CYS A 189 5.25 12.98 2.91
N ASP A 190 5.60 13.62 4.03
CA ASP A 190 6.25 12.97 5.18
C ASP A 190 7.46 12.10 4.77
N ASN A 191 8.43 12.69 4.09
CA ASN A 191 9.61 11.97 3.59
C ASN A 191 9.23 10.71 2.79
N PHE A 192 8.25 10.83 1.87
CA PHE A 192 7.74 9.75 1.00
C PHE A 192 6.98 8.63 1.75
N GLN A 193 6.71 8.77 3.05
CA GLN A 193 5.93 7.79 3.80
C GLN A 193 4.42 7.94 3.53
N ASP A 194 3.95 9.16 3.25
CA ASP A 194 2.56 9.41 2.81
C ASP A 194 2.47 9.44 1.27
N ALA A 195 2.21 8.27 0.70
CA ALA A 195 2.07 8.10 -0.74
C ALA A 195 0.84 8.83 -1.32
N GLN A 196 -0.26 8.95 -0.53
CA GLN A 196 -1.44 9.70 -0.95
C GLN A 196 -1.14 11.18 -1.02
N ALA A 197 -0.53 11.75 0.02
CA ALA A 197 -0.11 13.16 0.02
C ALA A 197 0.87 13.47 -1.12
N PHE A 198 1.79 12.54 -1.45
CA PHE A 198 2.68 12.69 -2.60
C PHE A 198 1.90 12.90 -3.90
N ILE A 199 0.91 12.06 -4.18
CA ILE A 199 0.09 12.17 -5.39
C ILE A 199 -0.80 13.42 -5.37
N ASP A 200 -1.47 13.69 -4.25
CA ASP A 200 -2.41 14.82 -4.11
C ASP A 200 -1.70 16.18 -4.20
N ASN A 201 -0.47 16.27 -3.70
CA ASN A 201 0.36 17.48 -3.78
C ASN A 201 1.12 17.60 -5.10
N GLY A 202 0.78 16.79 -6.11
CA GLY A 202 1.34 16.89 -7.45
C GLY A 202 2.74 16.28 -7.59
N GLY A 203 3.05 15.27 -6.80
CA GLY A 203 4.30 14.51 -6.89
C GLY A 203 4.60 14.05 -8.31
N GLN A 204 5.84 14.19 -8.74
CA GLN A 204 6.26 13.93 -10.11
C GLN A 204 6.98 12.59 -10.23
N LYS A 205 6.73 11.88 -11.34
CA LYS A 205 7.39 10.61 -11.67
C LYS A 205 8.87 10.83 -11.99
N GLY A 206 9.71 9.86 -11.57
CA GLY A 206 11.14 9.83 -11.82
C GLY A 206 11.96 10.14 -10.57
N PRO A 207 13.29 10.39 -10.74
CA PRO A 207 14.15 10.74 -9.62
C PRO A 207 13.65 11.99 -8.91
N GLN A 208 13.75 12.00 -7.58
CA GLN A 208 13.33 13.14 -6.76
C GLN A 208 14.53 13.98 -6.35
N ILE A 209 14.37 15.31 -6.26
CA ILE A 209 15.40 16.21 -5.74
C ILE A 209 15.64 15.92 -4.25
N SER A 210 14.56 15.70 -3.50
CA SER A 210 14.65 15.35 -2.08
C SER A 210 15.14 13.92 -1.93
N PHE A 211 16.01 13.69 -0.95
CA PHE A 211 16.54 12.38 -0.60
C PHE A 211 16.26 12.06 0.87
N LEU A 212 16.39 10.79 1.26
CA LEU A 212 16.22 10.35 2.63
C LEU A 212 17.55 10.46 3.37
N THR A 213 17.51 11.12 4.53
CA THR A 213 18.62 11.20 5.48
C THR A 213 18.64 9.93 6.37
N PRO A 214 19.68 9.74 7.23
CA PRO A 214 19.66 8.64 8.18
C PRO A 214 18.38 8.55 8.99
N GLY A 215 17.81 7.36 9.06
CA GLY A 215 16.54 7.15 9.73
C GLY A 215 15.80 5.88 9.26
N PHE A 216 14.60 5.70 9.81
CA PHE A 216 13.72 4.58 9.55
C PHE A 216 12.44 5.07 8.86
N TYR A 217 12.11 4.48 7.70
CA TYR A 217 11.03 4.94 6.85
C TYR A 217 10.10 3.81 6.41
N ARG A 218 8.80 4.01 6.60
CA ARG A 218 7.73 3.12 6.14
C ARG A 218 7.22 3.60 4.77
N ILE A 219 7.84 3.12 3.71
CA ILE A 219 7.59 3.61 2.35
C ILE A 219 6.87 2.55 1.51
N ASN A 220 5.92 3.00 0.69
CA ASN A 220 5.28 2.14 -0.31
C ASN A 220 6.27 1.82 -1.45
N THR A 221 6.83 0.61 -1.42
CA THR A 221 7.86 0.15 -2.39
C THR A 221 7.31 -0.12 -3.79
N ILE A 222 5.98 -0.09 -4.00
CA ILE A 222 5.40 -0.13 -5.34
C ILE A 222 5.45 1.28 -5.98
N LEU A 223 5.25 2.33 -5.17
CA LEU A 223 5.29 3.71 -5.66
C LEU A 223 6.71 4.27 -5.71
N PHE A 224 7.56 3.92 -4.74
CA PHE A 224 8.90 4.47 -4.62
C PHE A 224 9.97 3.38 -4.66
N ARG A 225 10.99 3.60 -5.45
CA ARG A 225 12.25 2.85 -5.41
C ARG A 225 13.27 3.67 -4.63
N ILE A 226 13.93 3.04 -3.67
CA ILE A 226 14.97 3.67 -2.86
C ILE A 226 16.31 3.02 -3.18
N GLU A 227 17.29 3.83 -3.54
CA GLU A 227 18.68 3.42 -3.75
C GLU A 227 19.55 4.05 -2.66
N LYS A 228 20.15 3.22 -1.82
CA LYS A 228 21.07 3.68 -0.79
C LYS A 228 22.45 3.90 -1.38
N ARG A 229 23.07 5.01 -1.06
CA ARG A 229 24.44 5.33 -1.47
C ARG A 229 25.20 5.95 -0.30
N PRO A 230 26.52 5.68 -0.17
CA PRO A 230 27.32 6.32 0.84
C PRO A 230 27.37 7.84 0.61
N ILE A 231 27.47 8.60 1.70
CA ILE A 231 27.72 10.05 1.63
C ILE A 231 29.09 10.28 1.01
N THR A 232 29.23 11.40 0.26
CA THR A 232 30.49 11.79 -0.32
C THR A 232 31.34 12.47 0.76
N GLU A 233 32.46 11.83 1.11
CA GLU A 233 33.43 12.38 2.05
C GLU A 233 34.63 12.95 1.28
N ILE A 234 34.98 14.21 1.54
CA ILE A 234 36.16 14.87 1.00
C ILE A 234 37.20 14.97 2.11
N LYS A 235 38.32 14.26 1.91
CA LYS A 235 39.37 14.19 2.91
C LYS A 235 40.18 15.49 2.93
N GLY A 236 40.80 15.81 4.07
CA GLY A 236 41.68 16.97 4.19
C GLY A 236 42.76 17.02 3.12
N GLY A 237 42.92 18.17 2.46
CA GLY A 237 43.84 18.36 1.34
C GLY A 237 43.30 17.98 -0.05
N GLN A 238 42.01 17.54 -0.12
CA GLN A 238 41.33 17.26 -1.38
C GLN A 238 40.25 18.31 -1.66
N VAL A 239 39.87 18.42 -2.90
CA VAL A 239 38.75 19.29 -3.36
C VAL A 239 37.81 18.46 -4.20
N GLY A 240 36.53 18.57 -3.92
CA GLY A 240 35.47 17.91 -4.68
C GLY A 240 35.01 18.76 -5.86
N LEU A 241 35.17 18.26 -7.08
CA LEU A 241 34.58 18.87 -8.26
C LEU A 241 33.13 18.45 -8.42
N VAL A 242 32.26 19.42 -8.57
CA VAL A 242 30.81 19.18 -8.64
C VAL A 242 30.29 19.30 -10.07
N GLU A 243 29.55 18.33 -10.53
CA GLU A 243 28.79 18.40 -11.78
C GLU A 243 27.29 18.19 -11.50
N ALA A 244 26.50 19.24 -11.79
CA ALA A 244 25.06 19.17 -11.60
C ALA A 244 24.40 18.48 -12.80
N THR A 245 23.57 17.46 -12.50
CA THR A 245 22.83 16.70 -13.52
C THR A 245 21.50 17.34 -13.88
N ASP A 246 21.07 18.37 -13.12
CA ASP A 246 19.84 19.14 -13.32
C ASP A 246 20.08 20.64 -13.09
N GLY A 247 19.21 21.46 -13.64
CA GLY A 247 19.28 22.91 -13.58
C GLY A 247 19.06 23.56 -14.94
N ALA A 248 19.18 24.90 -14.98
CA ALA A 248 19.12 25.66 -16.22
C ALA A 248 20.28 25.27 -17.15
N ARG A 249 20.12 25.47 -18.45
CA ARG A 249 21.24 25.26 -19.40
C ARG A 249 22.26 26.37 -19.23
N ILE A 250 23.54 26.00 -19.20
CA ILE A 250 24.63 26.99 -19.29
C ILE A 250 24.54 27.69 -20.66
N PRO A 251 24.47 29.03 -20.71
CA PRO A 251 24.47 29.77 -21.97
C PRO A 251 25.68 29.49 -22.87
N GLU A 252 25.48 29.61 -24.18
CA GLU A 252 26.57 29.49 -25.14
C GLU A 252 27.73 30.46 -24.82
N GLY A 253 28.95 29.98 -24.92
CA GLY A 253 30.16 30.73 -24.61
C GLY A 253 30.67 30.58 -23.16
N ARG A 254 29.92 29.93 -22.28
CA ARG A 254 30.40 29.56 -20.94
C ARG A 254 30.63 28.05 -20.83
N LEU A 255 31.71 27.69 -20.14
CA LEU A 255 32.05 26.27 -19.87
C LEU A 255 31.66 25.82 -18.46
N LEU A 256 31.51 26.75 -17.53
CA LEU A 256 31.19 26.51 -16.13
C LEU A 256 29.89 27.23 -15.74
N ALA A 257 29.13 26.60 -14.86
CA ALA A 257 27.98 27.19 -14.23
C ALA A 257 28.39 28.31 -13.28
N LEU A 258 27.55 29.33 -13.13
CA LEU A 258 27.76 30.40 -12.17
C LEU A 258 27.61 29.89 -10.75
N LYS A 259 28.30 30.55 -9.83
CA LYS A 259 28.12 30.31 -8.40
C LYS A 259 26.73 30.66 -7.96
N VAL A 260 26.07 29.72 -7.28
CA VAL A 260 24.75 29.88 -6.67
C VAL A 260 24.91 29.90 -5.16
N GLN A 261 24.09 30.66 -4.45
CA GLN A 261 24.09 30.70 -2.99
C GLN A 261 22.90 29.97 -2.39
N GLY A 262 23.00 29.58 -1.11
CA GLY A 262 21.90 29.03 -0.34
C GLY A 262 21.70 27.52 -0.46
N HIS A 263 22.48 26.81 -1.26
CA HIS A 263 22.37 25.36 -1.45
C HIS A 263 23.22 24.52 -0.47
N ASN A 264 23.75 25.13 0.58
CA ASN A 264 24.49 24.44 1.64
C ASN A 264 25.52 23.42 1.10
N SER A 265 26.52 23.87 0.36
CA SER A 265 27.52 22.99 -0.27
C SER A 265 26.90 21.85 -1.11
N PHE A 266 25.90 22.18 -1.93
CA PHE A 266 25.14 21.26 -2.80
C PHE A 266 24.29 20.22 -2.05
N TYR A 267 24.16 20.33 -0.74
CA TYR A 267 23.29 19.46 0.06
C TYR A 267 21.82 19.75 -0.23
N ASP A 268 21.43 21.02 -0.40
CA ASP A 268 20.08 21.43 -0.72
C ASP A 268 19.89 21.60 -2.24
N GLY A 269 19.49 20.53 -2.90
CA GLY A 269 19.22 20.52 -4.33
C GLY A 269 18.03 21.39 -4.75
N GLU A 270 17.03 21.56 -3.86
CA GLU A 270 15.90 22.46 -4.12
C GLU A 270 16.34 23.90 -4.15
N ALA A 271 17.06 24.34 -3.13
CA ALA A 271 17.61 25.70 -3.08
C ALA A 271 18.57 25.96 -4.25
N PHE A 272 19.38 24.97 -4.64
CA PHE A 272 20.25 25.08 -5.83
C PHE A 272 19.42 25.40 -7.08
N ILE A 273 18.38 24.61 -7.37
CA ILE A 273 17.53 24.82 -8.54
C ILE A 273 16.76 26.16 -8.47
N LYS A 274 16.16 26.46 -7.32
CA LYS A 274 15.34 27.65 -7.11
C LYS A 274 16.14 28.93 -7.25
N ASN A 275 17.40 28.92 -6.84
CA ASN A 275 18.30 30.06 -6.91
C ASN A 275 19.04 30.17 -8.25
N GLY A 276 18.62 29.42 -9.27
CA GLY A 276 19.15 29.52 -10.63
C GLY A 276 20.34 28.61 -10.91
N GLY A 277 20.46 27.51 -10.21
CA GLY A 277 21.46 26.47 -10.47
C GLY A 277 21.44 26.00 -11.91
N GLU A 278 22.62 25.85 -12.50
CA GLU A 278 22.80 25.45 -13.89
C GLU A 278 23.34 24.02 -13.99
N LYS A 279 22.87 23.28 -14.98
CA LYS A 279 23.32 21.91 -15.27
C LYS A 279 24.72 21.89 -15.87
N GLY A 280 25.59 21.04 -15.35
CA GLY A 280 26.96 20.86 -15.83
C GLY A 280 27.99 21.13 -14.74
N ARG A 281 29.25 21.36 -15.15
CA ARG A 281 30.34 21.60 -14.22
C ARG A 281 30.16 22.90 -13.47
N GLN A 282 30.24 22.82 -12.16
CA GLN A 282 30.08 23.98 -11.28
C GLN A 282 31.40 24.73 -11.09
N LEU A 283 31.33 26.04 -10.95
CA LEU A 283 32.46 26.86 -10.54
C LEU A 283 32.82 26.68 -9.08
N ASP A 284 31.79 26.45 -8.24
CA ASP A 284 31.98 26.11 -6.84
C ASP A 284 32.44 24.67 -6.64
N VAL A 285 33.30 24.48 -5.65
CA VAL A 285 33.88 23.19 -5.24
C VAL A 285 33.53 22.87 -3.81
N LEU A 286 33.59 21.60 -3.46
CA LEU A 286 33.45 21.08 -2.08
C LEU A 286 34.80 20.92 -1.42
#